data_dcc1ae4d6490176e4e8b8a78c57200eb
#
_entry.id   dcc1ae4d6490176e4e8b8a78c57200eb
#
_cell.length_a   1.000
_cell.length_b   1.000
_cell.length_c   1.000
_cell.angle_alpha   90.00
_cell.angle_beta   90.00
_cell.angle_gamma   90.00
#
_symmetry.space_group_name_H-M   'P 1'
#
loop_
_entity.id
_entity.type
_entity.pdbx_description
1 polymer ?
#
loop_
_entity_poly.entity_id
_entity_poly.type
_entity_poly.pdbx_seq_one_letter_code
_entity_poly.pdbx_strand_id
1 'polypeptide(L)'
;MDEDYTTLLSGVGLFALLSQEQLKRIAYGIPAKSFEVGEHVFTPTYRGEVFFLLLEGRVRIYRLEAGQEVTISVLEAGEMFGEAAFTSRDGKGSYAQAIAASKIAFLNRSTFYRLIQREPELGIRAIELLGERLSFYEQRIADMGLKKVPARLASLILQLVEKEGIVAGKGRYHLSTHYTHEQLALMVGAKRVAVSRAMKGLREAGAVETGRRRIVVKDAKALGRIANEVA
;
A
#
# COMPACT_ATOMS: atom_id res chain seq x y z
N MET A 1 6.52 28.73 -0.89
CA MET A 1 6.34 27.27 -1.02
C MET A 1 5.37 26.88 0.07
N ASP A 2 4.27 26.22 -0.30
CA ASP A 2 3.18 25.97 0.63
C ASP A 2 3.66 25.14 1.82
N GLU A 3 3.39 25.61 3.01
CA GLU A 3 3.55 24.90 4.28
C GLU A 3 2.82 23.54 4.22
N ASP A 4 1.75 23.48 3.45
CA ASP A 4 0.95 22.32 3.08
C ASP A 4 1.78 21.25 2.33
N TYR A 5 2.63 21.62 1.35
CA TYR A 5 3.42 20.64 0.59
C TYR A 5 4.52 19.98 1.44
N THR A 6 5.17 20.73 2.31
CA THR A 6 6.17 20.18 3.23
C THR A 6 5.51 19.22 4.24
N THR A 7 4.31 19.54 4.69
CA THR A 7 3.50 18.67 5.56
C THR A 7 3.14 17.36 4.85
N LEU A 8 2.72 17.42 3.58
CA LEU A 8 2.45 16.21 2.81
C LEU A 8 3.70 15.34 2.62
N LEU A 9 4.87 15.95 2.34
CA LEU A 9 6.12 15.21 2.25
C LEU A 9 6.52 14.56 3.59
N SER A 10 6.26 15.21 4.72
CA SER A 10 6.55 14.63 6.04
C SER A 10 5.74 13.36 6.32
N GLY A 11 4.58 13.20 5.69
CA GLY A 11 3.76 12.00 5.76
C GLY A 11 4.33 10.81 4.99
N VAL A 12 5.34 11.02 4.13
CA VAL A 12 5.98 9.94 3.38
C VAL A 12 6.98 9.21 4.27
N GLY A 13 6.81 7.89 4.43
CA GLY A 13 7.64 7.06 5.32
C GLY A 13 9.14 7.18 5.06
N LEU A 14 9.55 7.45 3.82
CA LEU A 14 10.96 7.72 3.45
C LEU A 14 11.54 8.92 4.20
N PHE A 15 10.74 9.94 4.47
CA PHE A 15 11.17 11.19 5.08
C PHE A 15 10.87 11.29 6.58
N ALA A 16 10.39 10.21 7.20
CA ALA A 16 9.95 10.21 8.60
C ALA A 16 11.03 10.63 9.61
N LEU A 17 12.32 10.47 9.27
CA LEU A 17 13.45 10.82 10.12
C LEU A 17 13.97 12.25 9.89
N LEU A 18 13.46 12.95 8.87
CA LEU A 18 13.95 14.29 8.56
C LEU A 18 13.25 15.36 9.39
N SER A 19 14.04 16.37 9.80
CA SER A 19 13.50 17.58 10.41
C SER A 19 12.75 18.44 9.40
N GLN A 20 11.89 19.33 9.88
CA GLN A 20 11.15 20.28 9.04
C GLN A 20 12.07 21.16 8.18
N GLU A 21 13.24 21.54 8.69
CA GLU A 21 14.22 22.30 7.90
C GLU A 21 14.83 21.50 6.77
N GLN A 22 15.17 20.23 7.02
CA GLN A 22 15.66 19.31 6.00
C GLN A 22 14.59 19.09 4.92
N LEU A 23 13.33 18.85 5.31
CA LEU A 23 12.21 18.71 4.39
C LEU A 23 11.99 19.94 3.51
N LYS A 24 12.03 21.15 4.08
CA LYS A 24 11.92 22.40 3.31
C LYS A 24 13.01 22.52 2.26
N ARG A 25 14.25 22.15 2.59
CA ARG A 25 15.39 22.19 1.65
C ARG A 25 15.23 21.23 0.47
N ILE A 26 14.72 20.03 0.70
CA ILE A 26 14.60 19.01 -0.35
C ILE A 26 13.34 19.18 -1.20
N ALA A 27 12.29 19.78 -0.65
CA ALA A 27 10.97 19.91 -1.28
C ALA A 27 11.03 20.65 -2.64
N TYR A 28 11.92 21.63 -2.80
CA TYR A 28 12.12 22.35 -4.07
C TYR A 28 12.55 21.46 -5.22
N GLY A 29 13.24 20.35 -4.94
CA GLY A 29 13.72 19.40 -5.96
C GLY A 29 12.78 18.25 -6.26
N ILE A 30 11.60 18.21 -5.65
CA ILE A 30 10.65 17.09 -5.73
C ILE A 30 9.29 17.64 -6.21
N PRO A 31 9.05 17.74 -7.53
CA PRO A 31 7.77 18.20 -8.07
C PRO A 31 6.67 17.17 -7.79
N ALA A 32 5.41 17.64 -7.71
CA ALA A 32 4.24 16.78 -7.56
C ALA A 32 3.19 17.08 -8.65
N LYS A 33 2.37 16.07 -8.96
CA LYS A 33 1.24 16.16 -9.88
C LYS A 33 0.02 15.47 -9.29
N SER A 34 -1.17 16.01 -9.59
CA SER A 34 -2.45 15.37 -9.28
C SER A 34 -2.86 14.40 -10.38
N PHE A 35 -3.53 13.33 -9.99
CA PHE A 35 -4.07 12.28 -10.85
C PHE A 35 -5.52 12.01 -10.47
N GLU A 36 -6.38 12.00 -11.48
CA GLU A 36 -7.78 11.64 -11.32
C GLU A 36 -7.94 10.11 -11.24
N VAL A 37 -9.09 9.67 -10.75
CA VAL A 37 -9.43 8.24 -10.70
C VAL A 37 -9.40 7.63 -12.09
N GLY A 38 -8.64 6.54 -12.24
CA GLY A 38 -8.45 5.84 -13.52
C GLY A 38 -7.22 6.30 -14.31
N GLU A 39 -6.60 7.44 -13.99
CA GLU A 39 -5.38 7.87 -14.66
C GLU A 39 -4.19 6.97 -14.31
N HIS A 40 -3.35 6.72 -15.33
CA HIS A 40 -2.10 5.97 -15.13
C HIS A 40 -0.97 6.91 -14.71
N VAL A 41 -0.30 6.56 -13.63
CA VAL A 41 0.94 7.21 -13.19
C VAL A 41 2.10 6.76 -14.07
N PHE A 42 2.15 5.46 -14.35
CA PHE A 42 3.04 4.89 -15.37
C PHE A 42 2.44 3.62 -16.00
N THR A 43 2.99 3.24 -17.14
CA THR A 43 2.65 2.03 -17.90
C THR A 43 3.93 1.23 -18.17
N PRO A 44 3.85 -0.01 -18.70
CA PRO A 44 5.03 -0.82 -19.03
C PRO A 44 5.99 -0.19 -20.03
N THR A 45 5.55 0.83 -20.77
CA THR A 45 6.39 1.58 -21.72
C THR A 45 7.18 2.72 -21.08
N TYR A 46 6.87 3.05 -19.83
CA TYR A 46 7.58 4.09 -19.09
C TYR A 46 9.06 3.69 -18.87
N ARG A 47 9.97 4.58 -19.18
CA ARG A 47 11.42 4.38 -19.08
C ARG A 47 12.11 5.37 -18.13
N GLY A 48 11.34 6.11 -17.36
CA GLY A 48 11.89 7.09 -16.42
C GLY A 48 12.53 6.41 -15.21
N GLU A 49 13.68 6.90 -14.81
CA GLU A 49 14.35 6.53 -13.56
C GLU A 49 13.78 7.39 -12.40
N VAL A 50 12.53 7.16 -12.05
CA VAL A 50 11.78 7.97 -11.09
C VAL A 50 11.17 7.10 -10.01
N PHE A 51 11.34 7.52 -8.77
CA PHE A 51 10.52 7.10 -7.65
C PHE A 51 9.29 7.96 -7.56
N PHE A 52 8.20 7.34 -7.23
CA PHE A 52 6.94 8.00 -6.96
C PHE A 52 6.66 7.95 -5.46
N LEU A 53 6.29 9.09 -4.89
CA LEU A 53 5.93 9.25 -3.49
C LEU A 53 4.45 9.59 -3.45
N LEU A 54 3.62 8.69 -2.93
CA LEU A 54 2.19 8.90 -2.84
C LEU A 54 1.89 9.82 -1.64
N LEU A 55 1.58 11.08 -1.92
CA LEU A 55 1.29 12.09 -0.90
C LEU A 55 -0.14 11.98 -0.40
N GLU A 56 -1.09 11.76 -1.32
CA GLU A 56 -2.52 11.65 -1.05
C GLU A 56 -3.16 10.66 -2.01
N GLY A 57 -4.26 10.06 -1.59
CA GLY A 57 -5.06 9.16 -2.41
C GLY A 57 -4.58 7.71 -2.35
N ARG A 58 -4.84 6.95 -3.42
CA ARG A 58 -4.50 5.53 -3.54
C ARG A 58 -4.11 5.16 -4.96
N VAL A 59 -3.09 4.30 -5.07
CA VAL A 59 -2.57 3.80 -6.34
C VAL A 59 -2.57 2.28 -6.35
N ARG A 60 -3.05 1.68 -7.42
CA ARG A 60 -2.99 0.25 -7.67
C ARG A 60 -1.80 -0.06 -8.57
N ILE A 61 -0.95 -0.99 -8.16
CA ILE A 61 0.07 -1.60 -9.02
C ILE A 61 -0.49 -2.91 -9.53
N TYR A 62 -0.51 -3.10 -10.86
CA TYR A 62 -1.03 -4.33 -11.46
C TYR A 62 -0.24 -4.75 -12.70
N ARG A 63 -0.41 -6.01 -13.09
CA ARG A 63 0.10 -6.56 -14.35
C ARG A 63 -1.07 -7.05 -15.20
N LEU A 64 -0.83 -7.05 -16.50
CA LEU A 64 -1.74 -7.63 -17.48
C LEU A 64 -1.09 -8.93 -17.99
N GLU A 65 -1.69 -10.08 -17.68
CA GLU A 65 -1.21 -11.40 -18.07
C GLU A 65 -2.33 -12.14 -18.80
N ALA A 66 -2.09 -12.52 -20.04
CA ALA A 66 -3.09 -13.23 -20.90
C ALA A 66 -4.45 -12.51 -20.96
N GLY A 67 -4.45 -11.17 -21.00
CA GLY A 67 -5.66 -10.36 -21.03
C GLY A 67 -6.38 -10.21 -19.68
N GLN A 68 -5.79 -10.73 -18.58
CA GLN A 68 -6.33 -10.61 -17.24
C GLN A 68 -5.47 -9.66 -16.38
N GLU A 69 -6.13 -8.80 -15.64
CA GLU A 69 -5.45 -7.92 -14.69
C GLU A 69 -5.17 -8.66 -13.37
N VAL A 70 -3.91 -8.64 -12.96
CA VAL A 70 -3.47 -9.17 -11.67
C VAL A 70 -2.94 -8.02 -10.82
N THR A 71 -3.63 -7.65 -9.75
CA THR A 71 -3.16 -6.63 -8.84
C THR A 71 -2.05 -7.17 -7.95
N ILE A 72 -0.93 -6.49 -7.98
CA ILE A 72 0.25 -6.80 -7.16
C ILE A 72 0.13 -6.14 -5.80
N SER A 73 -0.19 -4.83 -5.78
CA SER A 73 -0.42 -4.10 -4.53
C SER A 73 -1.38 -2.93 -4.71
N VAL A 74 -1.94 -2.49 -3.59
CA VAL A 74 -2.64 -1.21 -3.45
C VAL A 74 -1.85 -0.39 -2.45
N LEU A 75 -1.44 0.80 -2.87
CA LEU A 75 -0.62 1.74 -2.10
C LEU A 75 -1.50 2.84 -1.54
N GLU A 76 -1.19 3.23 -0.31
CA GLU A 76 -1.84 4.31 0.43
C GLU A 76 -0.91 5.53 0.50
N ALA A 77 -1.46 6.68 0.89
CA ALA A 77 -0.66 7.87 1.16
C ALA A 77 0.47 7.57 2.15
N GLY A 78 1.64 8.15 1.91
CA GLY A 78 2.87 7.90 2.67
C GLY A 78 3.78 6.82 2.09
N GLU A 79 3.31 6.04 1.12
CA GLU A 79 4.10 4.98 0.50
C GLU A 79 4.87 5.44 -0.74
N MET A 80 6.03 4.84 -0.95
CA MET A 80 6.83 5.04 -2.17
C MET A 80 6.69 3.83 -3.10
N PHE A 81 6.87 4.06 -4.42
CA PHE A 81 6.84 3.01 -5.45
C PHE A 81 7.71 3.39 -6.66
N GLY A 82 7.85 2.47 -7.63
CA GLY A 82 8.71 2.70 -8.79
C GLY A 82 10.14 2.22 -8.57
N GLU A 83 10.36 1.20 -7.74
CA GLU A 83 11.65 0.60 -7.39
C GLU A 83 12.43 0.10 -8.63
N ALA A 84 11.72 -0.14 -9.74
CA ALA A 84 12.35 -0.48 -11.03
C ALA A 84 13.36 0.58 -11.50
N ALA A 85 13.23 1.84 -11.01
CA ALA A 85 14.21 2.89 -11.27
C ALA A 85 15.62 2.56 -10.76
N PHE A 86 15.75 1.63 -9.80
CA PHE A 86 17.06 1.18 -9.27
C PHE A 86 17.56 -0.11 -9.87
N THR A 87 16.75 -0.80 -10.64
CA THR A 87 17.17 -2.06 -11.26
C THR A 87 17.49 -1.82 -12.73
N SER A 88 18.47 -2.54 -13.25
CA SER A 88 18.75 -2.62 -14.70
C SER A 88 17.70 -3.46 -15.45
N ARG A 89 16.81 -4.11 -14.71
CA ARG A 89 15.67 -4.82 -15.29
C ARG A 89 14.58 -3.81 -15.57
N ASP A 90 14.24 -3.65 -16.84
CA ASP A 90 13.02 -2.93 -17.21
C ASP A 90 11.87 -3.41 -16.33
N GLY A 91 11.13 -2.51 -15.70
CA GLY A 91 9.93 -2.83 -14.92
C GLY A 91 8.80 -3.36 -15.79
N LYS A 92 9.18 -4.28 -16.72
CA LYS A 92 8.35 -4.82 -17.78
C LYS A 92 7.09 -5.44 -17.21
N GLY A 93 5.97 -4.91 -17.65
CA GLY A 93 4.66 -5.48 -17.42
C GLY A 93 3.85 -4.87 -16.27
N SER A 94 4.37 -3.93 -15.51
CA SER A 94 3.58 -3.30 -14.44
C SER A 94 2.97 -1.96 -14.86
N TYR A 95 1.74 -1.73 -14.41
CA TYR A 95 1.01 -0.48 -14.49
C TYR A 95 0.85 0.09 -13.07
N ALA A 96 0.84 1.41 -12.96
CA ALA A 96 0.39 2.12 -11.76
C ALA A 96 -0.78 3.01 -12.13
N GLN A 97 -1.91 2.86 -11.45
CA GLN A 97 -3.15 3.57 -11.74
C GLN A 97 -3.75 4.15 -10.47
N ALA A 98 -4.14 5.41 -10.49
CA ALA A 98 -4.88 6.04 -9.41
C ALA A 98 -6.27 5.42 -9.28
N ILE A 99 -6.61 4.90 -8.10
CA ILE A 99 -7.94 4.35 -7.76
C ILE A 99 -8.72 5.24 -6.80
N ALA A 100 -8.15 6.34 -6.42
CA ALA A 100 -8.75 7.52 -5.80
C ALA A 100 -8.07 8.76 -6.38
N ALA A 101 -8.66 9.95 -6.25
CA ALA A 101 -7.97 11.20 -6.55
C ALA A 101 -6.66 11.24 -5.75
N SER A 102 -5.54 11.40 -6.42
CA SER A 102 -4.22 11.19 -5.84
C SER A 102 -3.26 12.32 -6.16
N LYS A 103 -2.39 12.67 -5.20
CA LYS A 103 -1.29 13.60 -5.39
C LYS A 103 0.03 12.84 -5.24
N ILE A 104 0.87 12.89 -6.26
CA ILE A 104 2.08 12.06 -6.34
C ILE A 104 3.27 12.96 -6.62
N ALA A 105 4.32 12.82 -5.80
CA ALA A 105 5.58 13.51 -6.01
C ALA A 105 6.57 12.61 -6.77
N PHE A 106 7.47 13.25 -7.52
CA PHE A 106 8.40 12.61 -8.45
C PHE A 106 9.82 12.85 -7.97
N LEU A 107 10.48 11.79 -7.56
CA LEU A 107 11.86 11.82 -7.11
C LEU A 107 12.73 11.04 -8.10
N ASN A 108 13.44 11.74 -8.99
CA ASN A 108 14.29 11.06 -9.93
C ASN A 108 15.52 10.46 -9.25
N ARG A 109 16.07 9.40 -9.86
CA ARG A 109 17.20 8.62 -9.31
C ARG A 109 18.41 9.49 -8.95
N SER A 110 18.79 10.43 -9.81
CA SER A 110 19.94 11.30 -9.57
C SER A 110 19.72 12.23 -8.37
N THR A 111 18.50 12.75 -8.19
CA THR A 111 18.13 13.55 -7.02
C THR A 111 18.14 12.69 -5.76
N PHE A 112 17.61 11.45 -5.82
CA PHE A 112 17.63 10.54 -4.68
C PHE A 112 19.05 10.22 -4.23
N TYR A 113 19.97 9.93 -5.15
CA TYR A 113 21.38 9.71 -4.79
C TYR A 113 22.02 10.93 -4.14
N ARG A 114 21.77 12.14 -4.64
CA ARG A 114 22.27 13.38 -4.01
C ARG A 114 21.69 13.58 -2.61
N LEU A 115 20.41 13.21 -2.40
CA LEU A 115 19.79 13.28 -1.08
C LEU A 115 20.45 12.31 -0.10
N ILE A 116 20.68 11.05 -0.49
CA ILE A 116 21.38 10.06 0.36
C ILE A 116 22.80 10.51 0.71
N GLN A 117 23.52 11.16 -0.23
CA GLN A 117 24.86 11.68 0.07
C GLN A 117 24.86 12.79 1.12
N ARG A 118 23.78 13.57 1.21
CA ARG A 118 23.63 14.65 2.18
C ARG A 118 22.99 14.20 3.50
N GLU A 119 22.06 13.30 3.41
CA GLU A 119 21.25 12.75 4.51
C GLU A 119 21.28 11.21 4.41
N PRO A 120 22.37 10.54 4.85
CA PRO A 120 22.54 9.08 4.70
C PRO A 120 21.42 8.25 5.32
N GLU A 121 20.74 8.78 6.33
CA GLU A 121 19.60 8.16 7.01
C GLU A 121 18.45 7.84 6.04
N LEU A 122 18.31 8.61 4.95
CA LEU A 122 17.33 8.32 3.90
C LEU A 122 17.61 6.98 3.20
N GLY A 123 18.89 6.63 3.03
CA GLY A 123 19.28 5.35 2.46
C GLY A 123 18.94 4.20 3.38
N ILE A 124 19.22 4.34 4.67
CA ILE A 124 18.85 3.35 5.71
C ILE A 124 17.33 3.19 5.73
N ARG A 125 16.59 4.30 5.78
CA ARG A 125 15.13 4.25 5.80
C ARG A 125 14.52 3.62 4.55
N ALA A 126 15.10 3.88 3.37
CA ALA A 126 14.68 3.23 2.13
C ALA A 126 14.89 1.70 2.19
N ILE A 127 16.01 1.23 2.73
CA ILE A 127 16.28 -0.21 2.92
C ILE A 127 15.26 -0.83 3.88
N GLU A 128 14.96 -0.18 5.01
CA GLU A 128 13.95 -0.65 5.95
C GLU A 128 12.58 -0.81 5.28
N LEU A 129 12.11 0.23 4.57
CA LEU A 129 10.82 0.20 3.87
C LEU A 129 10.75 -0.89 2.79
N LEU A 130 11.86 -1.12 2.07
CA LEU A 130 11.94 -2.21 1.08
C LEU A 130 11.96 -3.57 1.77
N GLY A 131 12.64 -3.71 2.90
CA GLY A 131 12.64 -4.92 3.72
C GLY A 131 11.25 -5.26 4.26
N GLU A 132 10.55 -4.28 4.83
CA GLU A 132 9.15 -4.42 5.27
C GLU A 132 8.25 -4.89 4.12
N ARG A 133 8.40 -4.28 2.94
CA ARG A 133 7.64 -4.64 1.74
C ARG A 133 7.96 -6.04 1.23
N LEU A 134 9.23 -6.44 1.25
CA LEU A 134 9.65 -7.78 0.88
C LEU A 134 9.02 -8.82 1.81
N SER A 135 9.13 -8.63 3.12
CA SER A 135 8.52 -9.53 4.13
C SER A 135 7.00 -9.64 3.95
N PHE A 136 6.33 -8.52 3.62
CA PHE A 136 4.90 -8.53 3.30
C PHE A 136 4.58 -9.42 2.09
N TYR A 137 5.38 -9.34 1.02
CA TYR A 137 5.15 -10.16 -0.18
C TYR A 137 5.49 -11.63 0.06
N GLU A 138 6.55 -11.94 0.83
CA GLU A 138 6.90 -13.31 1.23
C GLU A 138 5.76 -13.95 2.02
N GLN A 139 5.21 -13.26 3.01
CA GLN A 139 4.07 -13.73 3.77
C GLN A 139 2.84 -13.95 2.88
N ARG A 140 2.59 -13.05 1.93
CA ARG A 140 1.47 -13.15 1.00
C ARG A 140 1.61 -14.37 0.07
N ILE A 141 2.82 -14.65 -0.42
CA ILE A 141 3.12 -15.84 -1.23
C ILE A 141 2.87 -17.12 -0.41
N ALA A 142 3.37 -17.18 0.82
CA ALA A 142 3.14 -18.29 1.72
C ALA A 142 1.64 -18.50 2.00
N ASP A 143 0.91 -17.42 2.28
CA ASP A 143 -0.53 -17.48 2.50
C ASP A 143 -1.31 -17.98 1.27
N MET A 144 -0.88 -17.59 0.06
CA MET A 144 -1.50 -18.07 -1.18
C MET A 144 -1.31 -19.58 -1.39
N GLY A 145 -0.16 -20.13 -0.96
CA GLY A 145 0.14 -21.56 -1.05
C GLY A 145 -0.52 -22.41 0.05
N LEU A 146 -0.72 -21.85 1.24
CA LEU A 146 -1.07 -22.59 2.44
C LEU A 146 -2.50 -22.32 2.95
N LYS A 147 -3.14 -21.23 2.59
CA LYS A 147 -4.40 -20.79 3.20
C LYS A 147 -5.55 -20.69 2.21
N LYS A 148 -6.75 -21.05 2.64
CA LYS A 148 -8.00 -20.77 1.92
C LYS A 148 -8.35 -19.28 1.97
N VAL A 149 -9.23 -18.82 1.07
CA VAL A 149 -9.64 -17.41 0.97
C VAL A 149 -10.12 -16.81 2.30
N PRO A 150 -10.91 -17.48 3.15
CA PRO A 150 -11.30 -16.92 4.44
C PRO A 150 -10.10 -16.60 5.36
N ALA A 151 -9.13 -17.50 5.45
CA ALA A 151 -7.94 -17.32 6.28
C ALA A 151 -7.04 -16.19 5.71
N ARG A 152 -6.85 -16.14 4.39
CA ARG A 152 -6.13 -15.03 3.73
C ARG A 152 -6.79 -13.68 3.98
N LEU A 153 -8.12 -13.63 3.90
CA LEU A 153 -8.88 -12.40 4.19
C LEU A 153 -8.76 -11.99 5.65
N ALA A 154 -8.80 -12.94 6.58
CA ALA A 154 -8.61 -12.69 8.00
C ALA A 154 -7.19 -12.15 8.27
N SER A 155 -6.14 -12.76 7.68
CA SER A 155 -4.76 -12.28 7.75
C SER A 155 -4.63 -10.85 7.24
N LEU A 156 -5.19 -10.55 6.06
CA LEU A 156 -5.19 -9.20 5.49
C LEU A 156 -5.87 -8.19 6.41
N ILE A 157 -7.06 -8.50 6.96
CA ILE A 157 -7.77 -7.57 7.85
C ILE A 157 -6.94 -7.30 9.11
N LEU A 158 -6.23 -8.28 9.68
CA LEU A 158 -5.32 -8.06 10.81
C LEU A 158 -4.17 -7.14 10.46
N GLN A 159 -3.53 -7.33 9.31
CA GLN A 159 -2.48 -6.42 8.81
C GLN A 159 -2.99 -5.00 8.62
N LEU A 160 -4.20 -4.83 8.09
CA LEU A 160 -4.83 -3.51 7.97
C LEU A 160 -5.13 -2.89 9.34
N VAL A 161 -5.50 -3.70 10.34
CA VAL A 161 -5.66 -3.21 11.72
C VAL A 161 -4.34 -2.73 12.30
N GLU A 162 -3.24 -3.43 12.08
CA GLU A 162 -1.91 -3.00 12.53
C GLU A 162 -1.49 -1.68 11.86
N LYS A 163 -1.81 -1.51 10.58
CA LYS A 163 -1.42 -0.33 9.80
C LYS A 163 -2.28 0.91 10.08
N GLU A 164 -3.59 0.74 10.17
CA GLU A 164 -4.55 1.86 10.19
C GLU A 164 -5.74 1.67 11.14
N GLY A 165 -5.69 0.66 12.00
CA GLY A 165 -6.79 0.34 12.91
C GLY A 165 -6.94 1.37 14.01
N ILE A 166 -8.14 1.93 14.13
CA ILE A 166 -8.50 2.83 15.22
C ILE A 166 -9.16 2.01 16.34
N VAL A 167 -8.63 2.11 17.54
CA VAL A 167 -9.15 1.39 18.70
C VAL A 167 -10.58 1.82 19.00
N ALA A 168 -11.51 0.86 19.04
CA ALA A 168 -12.93 1.06 19.32
C ALA A 168 -13.38 0.34 20.62
N GLY A 169 -12.43 -0.10 21.44
CA GLY A 169 -12.63 -0.83 22.68
C GLY A 169 -11.67 -1.98 22.85
N LYS A 170 -11.77 -2.77 23.93
CA LYS A 170 -10.87 -3.88 24.21
C LYS A 170 -10.96 -4.98 23.14
N GLY A 171 -9.93 -5.10 22.32
CA GLY A 171 -9.87 -6.09 21.21
C GLY A 171 -10.77 -5.75 20.02
N ARG A 172 -11.30 -4.52 19.94
CA ARG A 172 -12.15 -4.03 18.84
C ARG A 172 -11.45 -2.91 18.10
N TYR A 173 -11.52 -2.96 16.78
CA TYR A 173 -10.90 -1.96 15.90
C TYR A 173 -11.83 -1.63 14.74
N HIS A 174 -11.81 -0.40 14.27
CA HIS A 174 -12.37 -0.09 12.95
C HIS A 174 -11.27 0.39 12.02
N LEU A 175 -11.33 -0.02 10.78
CA LEU A 175 -10.40 0.46 9.76
C LEU A 175 -10.77 1.90 9.40
N SER A 176 -9.77 2.78 9.34
CA SER A 176 -9.96 4.17 8.94
C SER A 176 -10.38 4.27 7.47
N THR A 177 -9.85 3.39 6.64
CA THR A 177 -10.08 3.33 5.20
C THR A 177 -11.28 2.44 4.85
N HIS A 178 -12.01 2.85 3.82
CA HIS A 178 -13.08 2.05 3.23
C HIS A 178 -12.52 1.12 2.15
N TYR A 179 -12.66 -0.19 2.35
CA TYR A 179 -12.30 -1.21 1.37
C TYR A 179 -13.54 -1.83 0.74
N THR A 180 -13.61 -1.83 -0.59
CA THR A 180 -14.62 -2.60 -1.32
C THR A 180 -14.23 -4.08 -1.35
N HIS A 181 -15.21 -4.97 -1.55
CA HIS A 181 -14.92 -6.40 -1.74
C HIS A 181 -14.04 -6.67 -2.98
N GLU A 182 -14.10 -5.80 -3.99
CA GLU A 182 -13.22 -5.86 -5.15
C GLU A 182 -11.76 -5.59 -4.74
N GLN A 183 -11.52 -4.50 -4.00
CA GLN A 183 -10.18 -4.16 -3.51
C GLN A 183 -9.60 -5.25 -2.61
N LEU A 184 -10.41 -5.77 -1.67
CA LEU A 184 -9.98 -6.89 -0.81
C LEU A 184 -9.67 -8.14 -1.64
N ALA A 185 -10.46 -8.42 -2.69
CA ALA A 185 -10.24 -9.55 -3.58
C ALA A 185 -8.89 -9.43 -4.32
N LEU A 186 -8.59 -8.24 -4.82
CA LEU A 186 -7.32 -7.93 -5.44
C LEU A 186 -6.15 -8.12 -4.45
N MET A 187 -6.33 -7.68 -3.20
CA MET A 187 -5.31 -7.78 -2.15
C MET A 187 -5.06 -9.22 -1.68
N VAL A 188 -6.07 -10.09 -1.64
CA VAL A 188 -5.90 -11.50 -1.22
C VAL A 188 -5.66 -12.47 -2.39
N GLY A 189 -5.62 -11.97 -3.63
CA GLY A 189 -5.46 -12.81 -4.82
C GLY A 189 -6.63 -13.77 -5.02
N ALA A 190 -7.87 -13.27 -4.95
CA ALA A 190 -9.07 -14.05 -5.10
C ALA A 190 -10.13 -13.32 -5.95
N LYS A 191 -11.18 -14.04 -6.37
CA LYS A 191 -12.33 -13.42 -7.04
C LYS A 191 -13.22 -12.69 -6.02
N ARG A 192 -13.82 -11.55 -6.39
CA ARG A 192 -14.76 -10.78 -5.56
C ARG A 192 -15.83 -11.64 -4.89
N VAL A 193 -16.40 -12.61 -5.63
CA VAL A 193 -17.43 -13.52 -5.10
C VAL A 193 -16.91 -14.38 -3.95
N ALA A 194 -15.66 -14.86 -4.05
CA ALA A 194 -15.02 -15.64 -2.98
C ALA A 194 -14.78 -14.79 -1.73
N VAL A 195 -14.33 -13.54 -1.89
CA VAL A 195 -14.17 -12.60 -0.78
C VAL A 195 -15.52 -12.23 -0.15
N SER A 196 -16.57 -12.05 -0.96
CA SER A 196 -17.91 -11.78 -0.42
C SER A 196 -18.43 -12.93 0.45
N ARG A 197 -18.18 -14.20 0.05
CA ARG A 197 -18.50 -15.40 0.86
C ARG A 197 -17.63 -15.43 2.13
N ALA A 198 -16.32 -15.23 2.00
CA ALA A 198 -15.41 -15.22 3.12
C ALA A 198 -15.81 -14.14 4.14
N MET A 199 -16.08 -12.92 3.71
CA MET A 199 -16.56 -11.84 4.58
C MET A 199 -17.87 -12.20 5.29
N LYS A 200 -18.80 -12.89 4.63
CA LYS A 200 -20.01 -13.40 5.26
C LYS A 200 -19.66 -14.40 6.38
N GLY A 201 -18.77 -15.36 6.11
CA GLY A 201 -18.32 -16.32 7.12
C GLY A 201 -17.63 -15.66 8.33
N LEU A 202 -16.77 -14.65 8.09
CA LEU A 202 -16.14 -13.89 9.19
C LEU A 202 -17.17 -13.15 10.06
N ARG A 203 -18.26 -12.65 9.46
CA ARG A 203 -19.37 -12.02 10.20
C ARG A 203 -20.16 -13.03 11.01
N GLU A 204 -20.48 -14.18 10.43
CA GLU A 204 -21.20 -15.28 11.10
C GLU A 204 -20.40 -15.84 12.27
N ALA A 205 -19.06 -15.89 12.14
CA ALA A 205 -18.14 -16.23 13.23
C ALA A 205 -18.01 -15.13 14.30
N GLY A 206 -18.66 -13.97 14.13
CA GLY A 206 -18.59 -12.84 15.05
C GLY A 206 -17.24 -12.12 15.07
N ALA A 207 -16.30 -12.44 14.18
CA ALA A 207 -14.97 -11.85 14.14
C ALA A 207 -14.98 -10.42 13.59
N VAL A 208 -15.82 -10.17 12.58
CA VAL A 208 -15.96 -8.83 11.96
C VAL A 208 -17.44 -8.41 11.84
N GLU A 209 -17.63 -7.13 11.69
CA GLU A 209 -18.91 -6.52 11.32
C GLU A 209 -18.66 -5.54 10.16
N THR A 210 -19.60 -5.44 9.24
CA THR A 210 -19.56 -4.45 8.17
C THR A 210 -20.70 -3.46 8.36
N GLY A 211 -20.37 -2.22 8.70
CA GLY A 211 -21.33 -1.13 8.82
C GLY A 211 -21.00 -0.03 7.84
N ARG A 212 -21.98 0.87 7.56
CA ARG A 212 -21.88 2.05 6.68
C ARG A 212 -20.49 2.27 6.01
N ARG A 213 -20.09 1.35 5.11
CA ARG A 213 -18.83 1.35 4.36
C ARG A 213 -17.54 1.14 5.19
N ARG A 214 -17.62 0.58 6.40
CA ARG A 214 -16.43 0.31 7.24
C ARG A 214 -16.40 -1.15 7.70
N ILE A 215 -15.19 -1.68 7.81
CA ILE A 215 -14.93 -2.97 8.45
C ILE A 215 -14.61 -2.70 9.90
N VAL A 216 -15.36 -3.34 10.79
CA VAL A 216 -15.15 -3.32 12.24
C VAL A 216 -14.72 -4.71 12.67
N VAL A 217 -13.52 -4.84 13.20
CA VAL A 217 -13.06 -6.06 13.87
C VAL A 217 -13.67 -6.06 15.27
N LYS A 218 -14.51 -7.05 15.54
CA LYS A 218 -15.19 -7.22 16.85
C LYS A 218 -14.39 -8.04 17.82
N ASP A 219 -13.70 -9.05 17.30
CA ASP A 219 -12.83 -9.95 18.07
C ASP A 219 -11.56 -10.27 17.27
N ALA A 220 -10.50 -9.54 17.57
CA ALA A 220 -9.20 -9.75 16.93
C ALA A 220 -8.61 -11.14 17.21
N LYS A 221 -8.93 -11.76 18.37
CA LYS A 221 -8.48 -13.12 18.69
C LYS A 221 -9.20 -14.17 17.85
N ALA A 222 -10.52 -14.04 17.66
CA ALA A 222 -11.29 -14.90 16.76
C ALA A 222 -10.79 -14.77 15.32
N LEU A 223 -10.55 -13.54 14.87
CA LEU A 223 -9.99 -13.27 13.55
C LEU A 223 -8.60 -13.91 13.38
N GLY A 224 -7.74 -13.85 14.41
CA GLY A 224 -6.43 -14.49 14.43
C GLY A 224 -6.49 -16.01 14.35
N ARG A 225 -7.46 -16.64 15.00
CA ARG A 225 -7.66 -18.11 14.87
C ARG A 225 -8.00 -18.48 13.42
N ILE A 226 -8.92 -17.76 12.79
CA ILE A 226 -9.29 -18.00 11.39
C ILE A 226 -8.11 -17.73 10.46
N ALA A 227 -7.32 -16.68 10.71
CA ALA A 227 -6.14 -16.35 9.93
C ALA A 227 -5.06 -17.42 9.93
N ASN A 228 -5.01 -18.26 10.99
CA ASN A 228 -4.04 -19.34 11.15
C ASN A 228 -4.55 -20.70 10.64
N GLU A 229 -5.76 -20.78 10.08
CA GLU A 229 -6.26 -22.02 9.47
C GLU A 229 -5.49 -22.30 8.16
N VAL A 230 -4.85 -23.46 8.12
CA VAL A 230 -4.17 -24.00 6.94
C VAL A 230 -5.15 -24.80 6.10
N ALA A 231 -4.92 -24.89 4.77
CA ALA A 231 -5.80 -25.54 3.80
C ALA A 231 -5.84 -27.07 3.96
#